data_8ba1c8e713a121f960c8e7000a1f4f36
#
_entry.id   8ba1c8e713a121f960c8e7000a1f4f36
#
_cell.length_a   1.000
_cell.length_b   1.000
_cell.length_c   1.000
_cell.angle_alpha   90.00
_cell.angle_beta   90.00
_cell.angle_gamma   90.00
#
_symmetry.space_group_name_H-M   'P 1'
#
loop_
_entity.id
_entity.type
_entity.pdbx_description
1 polymer ?
#
loop_
_entity_poly.entity_id
_entity_poly.type
_entity_poly.pdbx_seq_one_letter_code
_entity_poly.pdbx_strand_id
1 'polypeptide(L)'
;TLDDFRGKAVPTVTDWRYLNLNHVEKAVIDQDSCIKCGKCHIACEDTSHQAITNMKDGERHFEVKEKDCVGCNLCISICPVENCISMRKLQPGEIDLRTGKAVSGDYANWTTHPNNPMAIKTTAVV
;
A
#
# COMPACT_ATOMS: atom_id res chain seq x y z
N THR A 1 30.52 -12.88 0.95
CA THR A 1 30.42 -14.13 0.17
C THR A 1 29.01 -14.65 0.17
N LEU A 2 28.71 -15.59 -0.69
CA LEU A 2 27.39 -16.23 -0.74
C LEU A 2 27.02 -16.87 0.61
N ASP A 3 28.00 -17.38 1.35
CA ASP A 3 27.75 -18.00 2.64
C ASP A 3 27.26 -16.99 3.68
N ASP A 4 27.61 -15.71 3.54
CA ASP A 4 27.23 -14.68 4.50
C ASP A 4 25.72 -14.41 4.51
N PHE A 5 25.03 -14.65 3.40
CA PHE A 5 23.59 -14.41 3.31
C PHE A 5 22.76 -15.65 2.95
N ARG A 6 23.43 -16.78 2.73
CA ARG A 6 22.72 -18.04 2.48
C ARG A 6 21.84 -18.41 3.68
N GLY A 7 20.59 -18.69 3.42
CA GLY A 7 19.64 -19.11 4.44
C GLY A 7 19.21 -18.04 5.43
N LYS A 8 19.55 -16.77 5.21
CA LYS A 8 19.16 -15.68 6.11
C LYS A 8 17.65 -15.53 6.25
N ALA A 9 16.91 -15.78 5.18
CA ALA A 9 15.47 -15.66 5.16
C ALA A 9 14.75 -16.89 5.73
N VAL A 10 15.45 -18.01 5.89
CA VAL A 10 14.81 -19.27 6.32
C VAL A 10 14.01 -19.12 7.63
N PRO A 11 14.54 -18.45 8.68
CA PRO A 11 13.77 -18.29 9.93
C PRO A 11 12.50 -17.49 9.79
N THR A 12 12.37 -16.69 8.71
CA THR A 12 11.20 -15.83 8.46
C THR A 12 10.23 -16.41 7.42
N VAL A 13 10.56 -17.59 6.88
CA VAL A 13 9.64 -18.28 5.98
C VAL A 13 8.39 -18.69 6.74
N THR A 14 7.24 -18.33 6.19
CA THR A 14 5.96 -18.65 6.81
C THR A 14 5.03 -19.32 5.81
N ASP A 15 4.05 -20.04 6.32
CA ASP A 15 3.03 -20.65 5.49
C ASP A 15 2.16 -19.53 4.89
N TRP A 16 1.83 -19.69 3.62
CA TRP A 16 0.97 -18.75 2.89
C TRP A 16 -0.35 -18.47 3.63
N ARG A 17 -0.90 -19.45 4.32
CA ARG A 17 -2.17 -19.31 5.07
C ARG A 17 -2.12 -18.25 6.17
N TYR A 18 -0.93 -17.92 6.66
CA TYR A 18 -0.77 -16.95 7.74
C TYR A 18 -0.52 -15.53 7.25
N LEU A 19 -0.51 -15.31 5.93
CA LEU A 19 -0.32 -13.96 5.38
C LEU A 19 -1.58 -13.12 5.58
N ASN A 20 -1.39 -11.90 6.09
CA ASN A 20 -2.47 -10.94 6.21
C ASN A 20 -2.74 -10.29 4.85
N LEU A 21 -3.88 -10.62 4.25
CA LEU A 21 -4.28 -10.09 2.95
C LEU A 21 -5.18 -8.85 3.06
N ASN A 22 -5.38 -8.36 4.26
CA ASN A 22 -6.15 -7.14 4.53
C ASN A 22 -5.27 -5.91 4.78
N HIS A 23 -3.97 -6.05 4.57
CA HIS A 23 -3.05 -4.95 4.77
C HIS A 23 -3.22 -3.94 3.62
N VAL A 24 -3.71 -2.76 3.93
CA VAL A 24 -3.90 -1.68 2.95
C VAL A 24 -3.14 -0.45 3.41
N GLU A 25 -2.32 0.08 2.53
CA GLU A 25 -1.57 1.31 2.79
C GLU A 25 -1.79 2.33 1.68
N LYS A 26 -1.72 3.59 2.05
CA LYS A 26 -1.80 4.72 1.13
C LYS A 26 -0.61 5.64 1.36
N ALA A 27 -0.07 6.19 0.29
CA ALA A 27 1.02 7.14 0.38
C ALA A 27 0.53 8.49 0.89
N VAL A 28 1.38 9.18 1.63
CA VAL A 28 1.14 10.54 2.12
C VAL A 28 2.37 11.38 1.82
N ILE A 29 2.16 12.54 1.19
CA ILE A 29 3.24 13.48 0.88
C ILE A 29 3.22 14.60 1.89
N ASP A 30 4.35 14.82 2.57
CA ASP A 30 4.54 15.96 3.46
C ASP A 30 4.74 17.21 2.63
N GLN A 31 3.76 18.09 2.63
CA GLN A 31 3.78 19.31 1.81
C GLN A 31 4.87 20.30 2.25
N ASP A 32 5.24 20.27 3.52
CA ASP A 32 6.28 21.17 4.04
C ASP A 32 7.68 20.76 3.56
N SER A 33 7.93 19.45 3.43
CA SER A 33 9.21 18.92 2.96
C SER A 33 9.30 18.80 1.45
N CYS A 34 8.18 18.81 0.74
CA CYS A 34 8.12 18.58 -0.70
C CYS A 34 8.78 19.71 -1.49
N ILE A 35 9.76 19.38 -2.33
CA ILE A 35 10.44 20.33 -3.19
C ILE A 35 9.77 20.49 -4.56
N LYS A 36 8.65 19.84 -4.76
CA LYS A 36 7.84 19.95 -5.99
C LYS A 36 8.58 19.54 -7.25
N CYS A 37 9.44 18.53 -7.15
CA CYS A 37 10.24 18.06 -8.31
C CYS A 37 9.42 17.26 -9.32
N GLY A 38 8.31 16.63 -8.90
CA GLY A 38 7.40 15.90 -9.78
C GLY A 38 7.77 14.46 -10.07
N LYS A 39 8.84 13.94 -9.51
CA LYS A 39 9.28 12.56 -9.79
C LYS A 39 8.25 11.52 -9.35
N CYS A 40 7.62 11.73 -8.21
CA CYS A 40 6.59 10.82 -7.70
C CYS A 40 5.36 10.76 -8.62
N HIS A 41 4.95 11.90 -9.16
CA HIS A 41 3.85 11.97 -10.12
C HIS A 41 4.17 11.15 -11.38
N ILE A 42 5.36 11.34 -11.94
CA ILE A 42 5.80 10.61 -13.14
C ILE A 42 5.86 9.11 -12.88
N ALA A 43 6.44 8.70 -11.76
CA ALA A 43 6.54 7.28 -11.40
C ALA A 43 5.16 6.64 -11.23
N CYS A 44 4.23 7.33 -10.59
CA CYS A 44 2.87 6.83 -10.41
C CYS A 44 2.11 6.75 -11.74
N GLU A 45 2.31 7.72 -12.61
CA GLU A 45 1.71 7.73 -13.95
C GLU A 45 2.25 6.57 -14.80
N ASP A 46 3.57 6.34 -14.75
CA ASP A 46 4.21 5.25 -15.51
C ASP A 46 3.75 3.87 -15.06
N THR A 47 3.35 3.71 -13.80
CA THR A 47 2.77 2.45 -13.31
C THR A 47 1.26 2.36 -13.55
N SER A 48 0.69 3.33 -14.25
CA SER A 48 -0.73 3.38 -14.63
C SER A 48 -1.72 3.67 -13.48
N HIS A 49 -1.25 3.99 -12.29
CA HIS A 49 -2.14 4.28 -11.16
C HIS A 49 -2.64 5.72 -11.16
N GLN A 50 -1.81 6.66 -11.60
CA GLN A 50 -2.16 8.08 -11.73
C GLN A 50 -2.79 8.67 -10.46
N ALA A 51 -2.29 8.25 -9.31
CA ALA A 51 -2.84 8.60 -8.01
C ALA A 51 -2.25 9.89 -7.42
N ILE A 52 -1.24 10.47 -8.06
CA ILE A 52 -0.59 11.69 -7.57
C ILE A 52 -0.88 12.83 -8.52
N THR A 53 -1.45 13.91 -8.00
CA THR A 53 -1.71 15.13 -8.78
C THR A 53 -0.40 15.88 -9.05
N ASN A 54 -0.38 16.72 -10.06
CA ASN A 54 0.79 17.56 -10.35
C ASN A 54 0.47 19.06 -10.31
N MET A 55 -0.79 19.44 -10.34
CA MET A 55 -1.21 20.83 -10.36
C MET A 55 -2.41 21.04 -9.45
N LYS A 56 -2.44 22.18 -8.80
CA LYS A 56 -3.60 22.65 -8.04
C LYS A 56 -3.65 24.17 -8.16
N ASP A 57 -4.79 24.70 -8.59
CA ASP A 57 -5.00 26.14 -8.73
C ASP A 57 -3.92 26.85 -9.57
N GLY A 58 -3.44 26.18 -10.63
CA GLY A 58 -2.44 26.72 -11.52
C GLY A 58 -0.99 26.61 -11.05
N GLU A 59 -0.75 26.08 -9.87
CA GLU A 59 0.58 25.89 -9.29
C GLU A 59 0.94 24.41 -9.18
N ARG A 60 2.22 24.11 -9.19
CA ARG A 60 2.69 22.73 -8.95
C ARG A 60 2.33 22.31 -7.53
N HIS A 61 1.60 21.21 -7.44
CA HIS A 61 1.18 20.67 -6.17
C HIS A 61 1.06 19.17 -6.31
N PHE A 62 1.70 18.43 -5.42
CA PHE A 62 1.73 16.97 -5.45
C PHE A 62 1.01 16.42 -4.23
N GLU A 63 -0.10 15.77 -4.48
CA GLU A 63 -0.96 15.23 -3.44
C GLU A 63 -1.45 13.86 -3.88
N VAL A 64 -1.56 12.92 -2.94
CA VAL A 64 -2.02 11.56 -3.23
C VAL A 64 -3.54 11.52 -3.18
N LYS A 65 -4.12 11.00 -4.26
CA LYS A 65 -5.55 10.67 -4.30
C LYS A 65 -5.73 9.27 -3.75
N GLU A 66 -6.22 9.15 -2.53
CA GLU A 66 -6.35 7.86 -1.85
C GLU A 66 -7.25 6.88 -2.61
N LYS A 67 -8.24 7.37 -3.32
CA LYS A 67 -9.14 6.50 -4.11
C LYS A 67 -8.44 5.76 -5.26
N ASP A 68 -7.31 6.28 -5.70
CA ASP A 68 -6.56 5.70 -6.82
C ASP A 68 -5.25 5.02 -6.36
N CYS A 69 -4.78 5.34 -5.15
CA CYS A 69 -3.54 4.80 -4.61
C CYS A 69 -3.69 3.33 -4.23
N VAL A 70 -2.79 2.49 -4.74
CA VAL A 70 -2.77 1.05 -4.44
C VAL A 70 -1.69 0.65 -3.43
N GLY A 71 -0.88 1.62 -2.97
CA GLY A 71 0.15 1.33 -1.97
C GLY A 71 1.41 0.66 -2.52
N CYS A 72 1.73 0.84 -3.79
CA CYS A 72 2.87 0.18 -4.44
C CYS A 72 4.24 0.65 -3.95
N ASN A 73 4.31 1.77 -3.23
CA ASN A 73 5.53 2.29 -2.60
C ASN A 73 6.58 2.86 -3.58
N LEU A 74 6.29 2.92 -4.87
CA LEU A 74 7.26 3.41 -5.85
C LEU A 74 7.59 4.89 -5.66
N CYS A 75 6.60 5.69 -5.27
CA CYS A 75 6.79 7.12 -5.03
C CYS A 75 7.82 7.41 -3.93
N ILE A 76 7.84 6.61 -2.87
CA ILE A 76 8.84 6.74 -1.81
C ILE A 76 10.23 6.45 -2.34
N SER A 77 10.36 5.41 -3.15
CA SER A 77 11.64 4.97 -3.69
C SER A 77 12.26 5.99 -4.64
N ILE A 78 11.45 6.80 -5.32
CA ILE A 78 11.93 7.80 -6.29
C ILE A 78 12.10 9.20 -5.69
N CYS A 79 11.48 9.47 -4.54
CA CYS A 79 11.53 10.81 -3.93
C CYS A 79 12.94 11.14 -3.45
N PRO A 80 13.52 12.30 -3.88
CA PRO A 80 14.86 12.69 -3.46
C PRO A 80 14.92 13.27 -2.06
N VAL A 81 13.76 13.57 -1.45
CA VAL A 81 13.70 14.14 -0.10
C VAL A 81 13.41 13.03 0.90
N GLU A 82 14.31 12.85 1.86
CA GLU A 82 14.15 11.84 2.89
C GLU A 82 12.93 12.13 3.76
N ASN A 83 12.14 11.10 4.02
CA ASN A 83 10.94 11.17 4.87
C ASN A 83 9.84 12.13 4.37
N CYS A 84 9.91 12.59 3.12
CA CYS A 84 8.86 13.42 2.54
C CYS A 84 7.59 12.62 2.23
N ILE A 85 7.76 11.41 1.72
CA ILE A 85 6.64 10.52 1.43
C ILE A 85 6.68 9.35 2.40
N SER A 86 5.57 9.09 3.06
CA SER A 86 5.41 7.96 3.99
C SER A 86 4.19 7.15 3.61
N MET A 87 4.10 5.94 4.14
CA MET A 87 2.93 5.09 3.92
C MET A 87 2.07 5.10 5.18
N ARG A 88 0.79 5.40 5.00
CA ARG A 88 -0.20 5.35 6.06
C ARG A 88 -0.99 4.06 5.97
N LYS A 89 -0.89 3.23 6.98
CA LYS A 89 -1.68 2.00 7.06
C LYS A 89 -3.12 2.35 7.44
N LEU A 90 -4.08 1.84 6.67
CA LEU A 90 -5.48 1.97 7.02
C LEU A 90 -5.81 1.11 8.24
N GLN A 91 -6.49 1.69 9.21
CA GLN A 91 -6.87 0.98 10.42
C GLN A 91 -8.12 0.12 10.18
N PRO A 92 -8.31 -0.95 10.97
CA PRO A 92 -9.54 -1.75 10.88
C PRO A 92 -10.78 -0.87 11.03
N GLY A 93 -11.75 -1.05 10.14
CA GLY A 93 -12.97 -0.25 10.11
C GLY A 93 -12.88 1.03 9.28
N GLU A 94 -11.69 1.46 8.89
CA GLU A 94 -11.50 2.59 8.00
C GLU A 94 -11.90 2.19 6.57
N ILE A 95 -12.56 3.09 5.84
CA ILE A 95 -13.00 2.79 4.48
C ILE A 95 -11.86 3.02 3.50
N ASP A 96 -11.57 1.99 2.71
CA ASP A 96 -10.66 2.12 1.57
C ASP A 96 -11.43 2.80 0.42
N LEU A 97 -11.05 4.04 0.13
CA LEU A 97 -11.74 4.85 -0.90
C LEU A 97 -11.64 4.23 -2.30
N ARG A 98 -10.63 3.38 -2.54
CA ARG A 98 -10.48 2.71 -3.83
C ARG A 98 -11.52 1.61 -4.05
N THR A 99 -11.81 0.83 -3.02
CA THR A 99 -12.76 -0.28 -3.10
C THR A 99 -14.14 0.05 -2.55
N GLY A 100 -14.24 1.10 -1.73
CA GLY A 100 -15.47 1.47 -1.04
C GLY A 100 -15.82 0.59 0.14
N LYS A 101 -14.94 -0.34 0.52
CA LYS A 101 -15.17 -1.29 1.61
C LYS A 101 -14.33 -0.94 2.82
N ALA A 102 -14.85 -1.28 4.01
CA ALA A 102 -14.09 -1.12 5.24
C ALA A 102 -12.95 -2.13 5.31
N VAL A 103 -11.79 -1.69 5.80
CA VAL A 103 -10.64 -2.55 6.03
C VAL A 103 -10.92 -3.43 7.24
N SER A 104 -10.75 -4.73 7.08
CA SER A 104 -10.83 -5.68 8.19
C SER A 104 -9.42 -5.99 8.69
N GLY A 105 -9.22 -5.94 10.01
CA GLY A 105 -7.90 -6.14 10.61
C GLY A 105 -7.53 -7.59 10.91
N ASP A 106 -8.47 -8.52 10.81
CA ASP A 106 -8.34 -9.81 11.47
C ASP A 106 -8.09 -11.01 10.56
N TYR A 107 -7.88 -10.80 9.26
CA TYR A 107 -7.70 -11.94 8.35
C TYR A 107 -6.23 -12.22 8.14
N ALA A 108 -5.75 -13.24 8.83
CA ALA A 108 -4.37 -13.69 8.72
C ALA A 108 -4.18 -14.76 7.63
N ASN A 109 -5.27 -15.30 7.09
CA ASN A 109 -5.16 -16.30 6.03
C ASN A 109 -6.25 -16.14 4.95
N TRP A 110 -5.88 -16.51 3.73
CA TRP A 110 -6.76 -16.37 2.57
C TRP A 110 -7.98 -17.30 2.62
N THR A 111 -7.86 -18.42 3.29
CA THR A 111 -8.96 -19.42 3.32
C THR A 111 -10.23 -18.87 3.97
N THR A 112 -10.08 -17.95 4.90
CA THR A 112 -11.21 -17.31 5.60
C THR A 112 -11.46 -15.86 5.20
N HIS A 113 -10.64 -15.34 4.28
CA HIS A 113 -10.72 -13.93 3.88
C HIS A 113 -12.04 -13.66 3.14
N PRO A 114 -12.76 -12.57 3.47
CA PRO A 114 -14.08 -12.30 2.85
C PRO A 114 -14.03 -12.09 1.35
N ASN A 115 -12.87 -11.69 0.81
CA ASN A 115 -12.69 -11.48 -0.64
C ASN A 115 -12.40 -12.78 -1.39
N ASN A 116 -12.18 -13.89 -0.69
CA ASN A 116 -11.99 -15.19 -1.32
C ASN A 116 -13.34 -15.77 -1.72
N PRO A 117 -13.62 -15.92 -3.02
CA PRO A 117 -14.92 -16.45 -3.46
C PRO A 117 -15.16 -17.90 -3.05
N MET A 118 -14.08 -18.61 -2.76
CA MET A 118 -14.12 -20.01 -2.33
C MET A 118 -13.96 -20.16 -0.82
N ALA A 119 -14.00 -19.07 -0.07
CA ALA A 119 -13.87 -19.14 1.39
C ALA A 119 -15.01 -19.95 1.98
N ILE A 120 -14.66 -20.99 2.71
CA ILE A 120 -15.63 -21.78 3.46
C ILE A 120 -16.15 -20.89 4.59
N LYS A 121 -17.44 -20.63 4.55
CA LYS A 121 -18.06 -19.91 5.67
C LYS A 121 -17.94 -20.79 6.89
N THR A 122 -17.12 -20.38 7.83
CA THR A 122 -16.78 -21.15 9.02
C THR A 122 -18.00 -21.61 9.80
N THR A 123 -19.09 -20.89 9.71
CA THR A 123 -20.37 -21.24 10.33
C THR A 123 -20.98 -22.49 9.76
N ALA A 124 -20.59 -22.91 8.56
CA ALA A 124 -21.13 -24.11 7.94
C ALA A 124 -20.36 -25.39 8.27
N VAL A 125 -19.21 -25.24 8.92
CA VAL A 125 -18.25 -26.33 9.14
C VAL A 125 -18.22 -26.79 10.59
N VAL A 126 -18.74 -25.98 11.46
CA VAL A 126 -18.72 -26.27 12.90
C VAL A 126 -19.87 -27.20 13.31
#